data_87a30b0f4ef4cd469dcc903ebaad11ff
#
_entry.id   87a30b0f4ef4cd469dcc903ebaad11ff
#
_cell.length_a   1.000
_cell.length_b   1.000
_cell.length_c   1.000
_cell.angle_alpha   90.00
_cell.angle_beta   90.00
_cell.angle_gamma   90.00
#
_symmetry.space_group_name_H-M   'P 1'
#
loop_
_entity.id
_entity.type
_entity.pdbx_description
1 polymer ?
#
loop_
_entity_poly.entity_id
_entity_poly.type
_entity_poly.pdbx_seq_one_letter_code
_entity_poly.pdbx_strand_id
1 'polypeptide(L)'
;MLPDGAEDRLLASANIIADACRASGVQQWDLVGFQSYGQQLDIEAGKITMAAGGGEGGFGVRVVDGGRFGFAHLVDVAGAERAVNQAVAIAKKSPSIDGFVLPSEQPAQHVGGRFDASLLDLSPEDLLEQADTILSAVQSLDERAVVTGGGIGISATAGCLMNSEGVLSTGMTTSHGLGIQVSLDVNGELTSSYQGASSRSKLQDVPECVERAVHWAQVTQNPLQVESEAVDAPVLMTSEGFSPLFSMVVPPAMTGEKMVRKESFWSESLDKQVINSALSLHDNGLLEGGMSSGSRDAEGVPRQHRALVEDGRLCSMLWSTRDAAQQVAEGRIETAASTGSASSGGHQAPPSTGCTELFLTSTEAPRSMDALLAHMGDGYVVNSVMGAHTANPSSGDFSVTTSSILKVENGEIIGSLKQAGLSGNLAKALNGAVHLGADVRRQGSYSSGSMHLPDVLLMDGLRVNPA
;
A
#
# COMPACT_ATOMS: atom_id res chain seq x y z
N MET A 1 9.84 -22.86 6.38
CA MET A 1 8.50 -22.50 6.93
C MET A 1 8.59 -22.11 8.39
N LEU A 2 7.62 -21.34 8.90
CA LEU A 2 7.60 -21.00 10.33
C LEU A 2 7.62 -22.29 11.14
N PRO A 3 8.54 -22.43 12.09
CA PRO A 3 8.61 -23.62 12.91
C PRO A 3 7.36 -23.74 13.81
N ASP A 4 6.93 -24.97 14.10
CA ASP A 4 5.83 -25.21 15.04
C ASP A 4 6.02 -24.41 16.34
N GLY A 5 4.95 -23.79 16.86
CA GLY A 5 5.01 -22.94 18.04
C GLY A 5 5.76 -21.60 17.85
N ALA A 6 5.85 -21.08 16.62
CA ALA A 6 6.50 -19.79 16.36
C ALA A 6 5.87 -18.64 17.14
N GLU A 7 4.55 -18.64 17.26
CA GLU A 7 3.79 -17.63 18.03
C GLU A 7 4.14 -17.70 19.52
N ASP A 8 4.18 -18.89 20.10
CA ASP A 8 4.55 -19.08 21.52
C ASP A 8 5.99 -18.65 21.81
N ARG A 9 6.92 -18.95 20.90
CA ARG A 9 8.33 -18.52 21.03
C ARG A 9 8.48 -17.02 20.91
N LEU A 10 7.73 -16.40 19.97
CA LEU A 10 7.71 -14.95 19.81
C LEU A 10 7.16 -14.27 21.06
N LEU A 11 6.08 -14.81 21.63
CA LEU A 11 5.50 -14.32 22.88
C LEU A 11 6.44 -14.50 24.07
N ALA A 12 7.14 -15.64 24.18
CA ALA A 12 8.17 -15.85 25.21
C ALA A 12 9.29 -14.80 25.09
N SER A 13 9.75 -14.51 23.88
CA SER A 13 10.74 -13.47 23.62
C SER A 13 10.22 -12.06 23.96
N ALA A 14 8.96 -11.77 23.64
CA ALA A 14 8.30 -10.52 24.01
C ALA A 14 8.24 -10.34 25.54
N ASN A 15 7.95 -11.40 26.30
CA ASN A 15 7.93 -11.35 27.76
C ASN A 15 9.31 -11.02 28.37
N ILE A 16 10.41 -11.53 27.80
CA ILE A 16 11.77 -11.17 28.23
C ILE A 16 12.01 -9.66 28.07
N ILE A 17 11.59 -9.08 26.96
CA ILE A 17 11.73 -7.67 26.70
C ILE A 17 10.81 -6.85 27.63
N ALA A 18 9.59 -7.30 27.87
CA ALA A 18 8.66 -6.68 28.82
C ALA A 18 9.21 -6.67 30.24
N ASP A 19 9.88 -7.75 30.66
CA ASP A 19 10.55 -7.81 31.97
C ASP A 19 11.73 -6.80 32.06
N ALA A 20 12.51 -6.65 30.99
CA ALA A 20 13.54 -5.62 30.93
C ALA A 20 12.94 -4.20 31.01
N CYS A 21 11.81 -3.94 30.36
CA CYS A 21 11.09 -2.67 30.49
C CYS A 21 10.64 -2.41 31.93
N ARG A 22 10.02 -3.41 32.59
CA ARG A 22 9.61 -3.30 34.01
C ARG A 22 10.82 -3.04 34.92
N ALA A 23 11.92 -3.77 34.71
CA ALA A 23 13.16 -3.60 35.48
C ALA A 23 13.80 -2.22 35.30
N SER A 24 13.62 -1.56 34.15
CA SER A 24 14.14 -0.22 33.88
C SER A 24 13.43 0.89 34.63
N GLY A 25 12.25 0.61 35.21
CA GLY A 25 11.44 1.57 35.98
C GLY A 25 10.66 2.57 35.13
N VAL A 26 10.57 2.39 33.80
CA VAL A 26 9.73 3.24 32.95
C VAL A 26 8.25 2.99 33.23
N GLN A 27 7.45 4.04 33.20
CA GLN A 27 6.03 3.96 33.51
C GLN A 27 5.24 3.25 32.40
N GLN A 28 5.48 3.64 31.14
CA GLN A 28 4.79 3.07 29.99
C GLN A 28 5.77 2.59 28.93
N TRP A 29 5.43 1.47 28.33
CA TRP A 29 6.18 0.88 27.22
C TRP A 29 5.25 0.07 26.35
N ASP A 30 5.59 -0.03 25.08
CA ASP A 30 5.04 -1.02 24.16
C ASP A 30 6.14 -1.69 23.34
N LEU A 31 5.81 -2.84 22.79
CA LEU A 31 6.66 -3.56 21.87
C LEU A 31 5.85 -4.19 20.75
N VAL A 32 6.41 -4.15 19.56
CA VAL A 32 5.93 -4.87 18.38
C VAL A 32 7.01 -5.82 17.93
N GLY A 33 6.67 -7.08 17.80
CA GLY A 33 7.58 -8.12 17.34
C GLY A 33 7.01 -8.93 16.21
N PHE A 34 7.88 -9.41 15.32
CA PHE A 34 7.48 -10.38 14.31
C PHE A 34 8.60 -11.37 14.01
N GLN A 35 8.21 -12.52 13.50
CA GLN A 35 9.09 -13.50 12.87
C GLN A 35 8.43 -13.96 11.58
N SER A 36 9.07 -13.68 10.46
CA SER A 36 8.64 -14.09 9.13
C SER A 36 9.53 -15.18 8.58
N TYR A 37 8.96 -16.06 7.81
CA TYR A 37 9.67 -17.07 7.04
C TYR A 37 9.08 -17.12 5.64
N GLY A 38 9.93 -17.07 4.61
CA GLY A 38 9.49 -17.05 3.23
C GLY A 38 10.32 -17.93 2.32
N GLN A 39 9.74 -18.27 1.19
CA GLN A 39 10.40 -18.88 0.03
C GLN A 39 10.07 -18.02 -1.20
N GLN A 40 11.06 -17.77 -2.03
CA GLN A 40 10.93 -16.93 -3.22
C GLN A 40 11.72 -17.53 -4.37
N LEU A 41 11.16 -17.45 -5.55
CA LEU A 41 11.85 -17.70 -6.82
C LEU A 41 11.90 -16.42 -7.61
N ASP A 42 13.08 -16.02 -8.05
CA ASP A 42 13.30 -14.89 -8.92
C ASP A 42 13.42 -15.35 -10.37
N ILE A 43 12.79 -14.60 -11.25
CA ILE A 43 12.80 -14.85 -12.71
C ILE A 43 13.49 -13.66 -13.38
N GLU A 44 14.50 -13.94 -14.19
CA GLU A 44 15.19 -12.95 -15.03
C GLU A 44 15.45 -13.51 -16.42
N ALA A 45 15.24 -12.71 -17.44
CA ALA A 45 15.50 -13.06 -18.83
C ALA A 45 14.91 -14.45 -19.24
N GLY A 46 13.67 -14.73 -18.81
CA GLY A 46 12.95 -15.97 -19.10
C GLY A 46 13.45 -17.21 -18.37
N LYS A 47 14.24 -17.05 -17.32
CA LYS A 47 14.79 -18.15 -16.53
C LYS A 47 14.64 -17.92 -15.06
N ILE A 48 14.47 -19.00 -14.30
CA ILE A 48 14.55 -18.96 -12.83
C ILE A 48 16.03 -18.79 -12.47
N THR A 49 16.37 -17.69 -11.80
CA THR A 49 17.74 -17.29 -11.50
C THR A 49 18.12 -17.48 -10.04
N MET A 50 17.17 -17.38 -9.14
CA MET A 50 17.39 -17.56 -7.71
C MET A 50 16.22 -18.29 -7.07
N ALA A 51 16.55 -19.23 -6.18
CA ALA A 51 15.62 -19.77 -5.22
C ALA A 51 16.16 -19.45 -3.82
N ALA A 52 15.44 -18.63 -3.09
CA ALA A 52 15.84 -18.22 -1.75
C ALA A 52 14.78 -18.62 -0.72
N GLY A 53 15.25 -19.08 0.42
CA GLY A 53 14.41 -19.31 1.59
C GLY A 53 15.10 -18.77 2.82
N GLY A 54 14.35 -18.18 3.73
CA GLY A 54 14.96 -17.64 4.95
C GLY A 54 13.95 -17.08 5.92
N GLY A 55 14.44 -16.72 7.09
CA GLY A 55 13.66 -16.07 8.13
C GLY A 55 14.25 -14.73 8.52
N GLU A 56 13.38 -13.79 8.79
CA GLU A 56 13.71 -12.50 9.37
C GLU A 56 12.78 -12.19 10.54
N GLY A 57 13.20 -11.32 11.43
CA GLY A 57 12.38 -10.92 12.55
C GLY A 57 13.11 -10.02 13.52
N GLY A 58 12.38 -9.52 14.48
CA GLY A 58 12.90 -8.66 15.52
C GLY A 58 11.80 -7.99 16.30
N PHE A 59 12.21 -7.11 17.20
CA PHE A 59 11.33 -6.34 18.07
C PHE A 59 11.67 -4.86 18.03
N GLY A 60 10.64 -4.03 17.88
CA GLY A 60 10.70 -2.60 18.19
C GLY A 60 10.19 -2.39 19.59
N VAL A 61 10.91 -1.61 20.39
CA VAL A 61 10.55 -1.26 21.76
C VAL A 61 10.40 0.25 21.86
N ARG A 62 9.24 0.72 22.31
CA ARG A 62 8.95 2.10 22.58
C ARG A 62 8.74 2.30 24.08
N VAL A 63 9.35 3.33 24.63
CA VAL A 63 9.12 3.74 26.01
C VAL A 63 8.53 5.14 26.05
N VAL A 64 7.64 5.40 27.00
CA VAL A 64 7.06 6.72 27.26
C VAL A 64 7.28 7.06 28.74
N ASP A 65 7.96 8.16 29.00
CA ASP A 65 8.27 8.63 30.34
C ASP A 65 7.99 10.14 30.43
N GLY A 66 6.94 10.51 31.18
CA GLY A 66 6.47 11.89 31.29
C GLY A 66 6.12 12.52 29.93
N GLY A 67 5.43 11.78 29.07
CA GLY A 67 5.09 12.20 27.71
C GLY A 67 6.28 12.22 26.72
N ARG A 68 7.47 11.83 27.17
CA ARG A 68 8.68 11.76 26.35
C ARG A 68 8.82 10.38 25.74
N PHE A 69 9.06 10.35 24.47
CA PHE A 69 9.08 9.14 23.66
C PHE A 69 10.52 8.73 23.30
N GLY A 70 10.82 7.44 23.45
CA GLY A 70 12.07 6.85 22.97
C GLY A 70 11.81 5.51 22.32
N PHE A 71 12.57 5.19 21.28
CA PHE A 71 12.45 3.97 20.50
C PHE A 71 13.81 3.32 20.27
N ALA A 72 13.85 2.00 20.35
CA ALA A 72 14.98 1.18 19.97
C ALA A 72 14.47 -0.14 19.35
N HIS A 73 15.34 -0.84 18.63
CA HIS A 73 15.00 -2.14 18.07
C HIS A 73 16.09 -3.18 18.35
N LEU A 74 15.72 -4.45 18.27
CA LEU A 74 16.63 -5.57 18.46
C LEU A 74 16.15 -6.78 17.64
N VAL A 75 17.10 -7.61 17.26
CA VAL A 75 16.83 -8.89 16.57
C VAL A 75 16.98 -10.05 17.57
N ASP A 76 17.95 -9.97 18.47
CA ASP A 76 18.21 -10.99 19.49
C ASP A 76 17.78 -10.49 20.88
N VAL A 77 16.94 -11.27 21.56
CA VAL A 77 16.44 -10.97 22.91
C VAL A 77 17.52 -10.88 23.98
N ALA A 78 18.71 -11.45 23.75
CA ALA A 78 19.87 -11.23 24.62
C ALA A 78 20.26 -9.75 24.71
N GLY A 79 19.86 -8.93 23.71
CA GLY A 79 20.04 -7.49 23.70
C GLY A 79 18.93 -6.67 24.38
N ALA A 80 17.94 -7.31 25.03
CA ALA A 80 16.74 -6.65 25.56
C ALA A 80 17.05 -5.49 26.49
N GLU A 81 17.85 -5.71 27.54
CA GLU A 81 18.24 -4.66 28.50
C GLU A 81 18.95 -3.48 27.81
N ARG A 82 19.83 -3.75 26.86
CA ARG A 82 20.53 -2.71 26.10
C ARG A 82 19.56 -1.88 25.26
N ALA A 83 18.65 -2.53 24.55
CA ALA A 83 17.66 -1.84 23.72
C ALA A 83 16.71 -0.97 24.55
N VAL A 84 16.22 -1.50 25.67
CA VAL A 84 15.37 -0.75 26.60
C VAL A 84 16.12 0.46 27.18
N ASN A 85 17.36 0.27 27.65
CA ASN A 85 18.18 1.36 28.17
C ASN A 85 18.46 2.44 27.10
N GLN A 86 18.66 2.04 25.85
CA GLN A 86 18.81 2.96 24.73
C GLN A 86 17.52 3.76 24.49
N ALA A 87 16.34 3.11 24.46
CA ALA A 87 15.06 3.77 24.32
C ALA A 87 14.81 4.76 25.46
N VAL A 88 15.11 4.39 26.72
CA VAL A 88 15.04 5.28 27.88
C VAL A 88 15.96 6.50 27.74
N ALA A 89 17.19 6.27 27.26
CA ALA A 89 18.14 7.37 27.06
C ALA A 89 17.68 8.35 25.97
N ILE A 90 17.05 7.85 24.91
CA ILE A 90 16.43 8.67 23.86
C ILE A 90 15.24 9.44 24.42
N ALA A 91 14.32 8.78 25.15
CA ALA A 91 13.16 9.42 25.75
C ALA A 91 13.56 10.62 26.62
N LYS A 92 14.61 10.48 27.46
CA LYS A 92 15.13 11.58 28.30
C LYS A 92 15.58 12.82 27.53
N LYS A 93 15.88 12.69 26.23
CA LYS A 93 16.33 13.77 25.35
C LYS A 93 15.27 14.27 24.38
N SER A 94 14.17 13.52 24.25
CA SER A 94 13.06 13.87 23.36
C SER A 94 12.17 14.96 23.97
N PRO A 95 11.52 15.79 23.16
CA PRO A 95 10.50 16.72 23.67
C PRO A 95 9.34 15.96 24.31
N SER A 96 8.72 16.56 25.31
CA SER A 96 7.50 16.03 25.92
C SER A 96 6.29 16.33 25.02
N ILE A 97 5.40 15.37 24.93
CA ILE A 97 4.08 15.51 24.33
C ILE A 97 3.07 15.41 25.48
N ASP A 98 2.51 16.57 25.89
CA ASP A 98 1.59 16.61 27.01
C ASP A 98 0.33 15.78 26.71
N GLY A 99 -0.05 14.94 27.69
CA GLY A 99 -1.19 14.03 27.53
C GLY A 99 -0.93 12.79 26.68
N PHE A 100 0.28 12.58 26.16
CA PHE A 100 0.59 11.33 25.45
C PHE A 100 0.68 10.17 26.42
N VAL A 101 -0.23 9.20 26.23
CA VAL A 101 -0.28 7.93 26.95
C VAL A 101 -0.52 6.80 25.95
N LEU A 102 -0.02 5.61 26.27
CA LEU A 102 -0.26 4.43 25.46
C LEU A 102 -1.72 3.96 25.59
N PRO A 103 -2.29 3.35 24.54
CA PRO A 103 -3.65 2.83 24.57
C PRO A 103 -3.80 1.74 25.63
N SER A 104 -4.90 1.77 26.38
CA SER A 104 -5.33 0.66 27.24
C SER A 104 -6.05 -0.41 26.42
N GLU A 105 -6.18 -1.60 27.01
CA GLU A 105 -6.93 -2.70 26.41
C GLU A 105 -8.38 -2.29 26.15
N GLN A 106 -8.85 -2.59 24.94
CA GLN A 106 -10.23 -2.35 24.48
C GLN A 106 -10.73 -3.58 23.70
N PRO A 107 -12.02 -3.88 23.71
CA PRO A 107 -12.58 -4.92 22.85
C PRO A 107 -12.26 -4.66 21.38
N ALA A 108 -11.78 -5.69 20.66
CA ALA A 108 -11.45 -5.63 19.24
C ALA A 108 -12.18 -6.72 18.47
N GLN A 109 -12.64 -6.41 17.28
CA GLN A 109 -13.26 -7.38 16.40
C GLN A 109 -12.21 -8.34 15.83
N HIS A 110 -12.54 -9.63 15.81
CA HIS A 110 -11.70 -10.63 15.12
C HIS A 110 -11.81 -10.42 13.60
N VAL A 111 -10.67 -10.56 12.91
CA VAL A 111 -10.58 -10.50 11.44
C VAL A 111 -10.09 -11.84 10.92
N GLY A 112 -10.95 -12.52 10.18
CA GLY A 112 -10.66 -13.81 9.57
C GLY A 112 -9.84 -13.72 8.28
N GLY A 113 -9.49 -14.90 7.71
CA GLY A 113 -8.86 -15.01 6.39
C GLY A 113 -7.41 -14.50 6.31
N ARG A 114 -6.76 -14.25 7.44
CA ARG A 114 -5.39 -13.70 7.47
C ARG A 114 -4.30 -14.77 7.37
N PHE A 115 -4.64 -16.00 7.66
CA PHE A 115 -3.71 -17.13 7.68
C PHE A 115 -4.32 -18.34 6.97
N ASP A 116 -3.57 -18.89 6.02
CA ASP A 116 -3.91 -20.11 5.30
C ASP A 116 -2.79 -21.14 5.48
N ALA A 117 -3.08 -22.17 6.29
CA ALA A 117 -2.10 -23.21 6.58
C ALA A 117 -1.64 -23.97 5.34
N SER A 118 -2.49 -24.06 4.29
CA SER A 118 -2.13 -24.78 3.07
C SER A 118 -0.94 -24.16 2.31
N LEU A 119 -0.65 -22.88 2.53
CA LEU A 119 0.55 -22.25 1.96
C LEU A 119 1.84 -22.77 2.62
N LEU A 120 1.76 -23.27 3.86
CA LEU A 120 2.91 -23.84 4.55
C LEU A 120 3.30 -25.22 3.99
N ASP A 121 2.38 -25.89 3.31
CA ASP A 121 2.60 -27.20 2.70
C ASP A 121 3.27 -27.10 1.32
N LEU A 122 3.33 -25.90 0.74
CA LEU A 122 3.98 -25.69 -0.57
C LEU A 122 5.50 -25.89 -0.43
N SER A 123 6.02 -26.81 -1.24
CA SER A 123 7.44 -27.09 -1.36
C SER A 123 8.15 -26.13 -2.33
N PRO A 124 9.49 -26.06 -2.32
CA PRO A 124 10.21 -25.35 -3.38
C PRO A 124 9.91 -25.86 -4.78
N GLU A 125 9.65 -27.17 -4.93
CA GLU A 125 9.29 -27.82 -6.18
C GLU A 125 7.94 -27.34 -6.69
N ASP A 126 6.95 -27.12 -5.81
CA ASP A 126 5.64 -26.55 -6.19
C ASP A 126 5.77 -25.10 -6.71
N LEU A 127 6.66 -24.31 -6.11
CA LEU A 127 6.95 -22.96 -6.60
C LEU A 127 7.67 -22.97 -7.95
N LEU A 128 8.58 -23.93 -8.17
CA LEU A 128 9.25 -24.14 -9.45
C LEU A 128 8.24 -24.48 -10.55
N GLU A 129 7.29 -25.40 -10.29
CA GLU A 129 6.23 -25.77 -11.24
C GLU A 129 5.34 -24.55 -11.56
N GLN A 130 5.01 -23.74 -10.56
CA GLN A 130 4.25 -22.50 -10.79
C GLN A 130 5.04 -21.51 -11.66
N ALA A 131 6.33 -21.31 -11.40
CA ALA A 131 7.18 -20.42 -12.19
C ALA A 131 7.31 -20.91 -13.65
N ASP A 132 7.53 -22.20 -13.86
CA ASP A 132 7.57 -22.81 -15.21
C ASP A 132 6.23 -22.66 -15.93
N THR A 133 5.12 -22.80 -15.22
CA THR A 133 3.77 -22.58 -15.77
C THR A 133 3.60 -21.12 -16.23
N ILE A 134 4.05 -20.15 -15.43
CA ILE A 134 4.01 -18.72 -15.78
C ILE A 134 4.84 -18.45 -17.03
N LEU A 135 6.09 -18.94 -17.08
CA LEU A 135 6.98 -18.77 -18.23
C LEU A 135 6.38 -19.35 -19.51
N SER A 136 5.81 -20.57 -19.41
CA SER A 136 5.15 -21.25 -20.53
C SER A 136 3.90 -20.51 -20.98
N ALA A 137 3.11 -19.97 -20.06
CA ALA A 137 1.90 -19.21 -20.37
C ALA A 137 2.25 -17.89 -21.10
N VAL A 138 3.27 -17.17 -20.66
CA VAL A 138 3.75 -15.95 -21.34
C VAL A 138 4.14 -16.25 -22.79
N GLN A 139 4.93 -17.30 -23.01
CA GLN A 139 5.37 -17.68 -24.37
C GLN A 139 4.23 -18.21 -25.25
N SER A 140 3.21 -18.84 -24.65
CA SER A 140 2.04 -19.31 -25.43
C SER A 140 1.13 -18.19 -25.90
N LEU A 141 1.09 -17.06 -25.19
CA LEU A 141 0.35 -15.86 -25.58
C LEU A 141 1.09 -15.06 -26.69
N ASP A 142 2.39 -14.99 -26.61
CA ASP A 142 3.26 -14.41 -27.65
C ASP A 142 4.66 -15.02 -27.55
N GLU A 143 5.11 -15.71 -28.61
CA GLU A 143 6.42 -16.39 -28.65
C GLU A 143 7.62 -15.43 -28.48
N ARG A 144 7.42 -14.13 -28.73
CA ARG A 144 8.44 -13.07 -28.55
C ARG A 144 8.47 -12.54 -27.11
N ALA A 145 7.45 -12.83 -26.32
CA ALA A 145 7.33 -12.31 -24.96
C ALA A 145 8.31 -13.02 -24.03
N VAL A 146 9.02 -12.23 -23.22
CA VAL A 146 9.99 -12.72 -22.24
C VAL A 146 9.68 -12.11 -20.89
N VAL A 147 9.64 -12.92 -19.84
CA VAL A 147 9.63 -12.40 -18.46
C VAL A 147 11.05 -11.87 -18.17
N THR A 148 11.21 -10.56 -18.17
CA THR A 148 12.52 -9.92 -18.00
C THR A 148 12.89 -9.69 -16.54
N GLY A 149 11.92 -9.77 -15.63
CA GLY A 149 12.16 -9.66 -14.20
C GLY A 149 10.93 -10.02 -13.38
N GLY A 150 11.11 -10.25 -12.10
CA GLY A 150 10.05 -10.55 -11.18
C GLY A 150 10.24 -11.87 -10.44
N GLY A 151 9.14 -12.46 -9.97
CA GLY A 151 9.19 -13.72 -9.25
C GLY A 151 7.88 -14.08 -8.58
N ILE A 152 7.91 -15.24 -7.93
CA ILE A 152 6.80 -15.77 -7.15
C ILE A 152 7.31 -16.19 -5.77
N GLY A 153 6.50 -15.99 -4.74
CA GLY A 153 6.92 -16.38 -3.39
C GLY A 153 5.77 -16.51 -2.42
N ILE A 154 6.06 -17.23 -1.35
CA ILE A 154 5.18 -17.41 -0.19
C ILE A 154 5.89 -16.95 1.07
N SER A 155 5.11 -16.46 2.02
CA SER A 155 5.62 -16.20 3.37
C SER A 155 4.59 -16.49 4.43
N ALA A 156 5.07 -16.78 5.64
CA ALA A 156 4.28 -16.84 6.84
C ALA A 156 4.94 -16.01 7.93
N THR A 157 4.15 -15.24 8.66
CA THR A 157 4.64 -14.32 9.68
C THR A 157 3.84 -14.50 10.97
N ALA A 158 4.54 -14.77 12.08
CA ALA A 158 3.99 -14.61 13.42
C ALA A 158 4.25 -13.20 13.91
N GLY A 159 3.25 -12.56 14.49
CA GLY A 159 3.33 -11.22 15.04
C GLY A 159 2.87 -11.16 16.49
N CYS A 160 3.45 -10.24 17.26
CA CYS A 160 2.95 -9.90 18.59
C CYS A 160 3.04 -8.39 18.83
N LEU A 161 2.08 -7.89 19.60
CA LEU A 161 2.06 -6.55 20.15
C LEU A 161 1.69 -6.65 21.61
N MET A 162 2.43 -5.96 22.47
CA MET A 162 2.21 -5.94 23.91
C MET A 162 2.55 -4.54 24.45
N ASN A 163 1.79 -4.09 25.46
CA ASN A 163 2.12 -2.84 26.15
C ASN A 163 1.92 -2.93 27.66
N SER A 164 2.34 -1.88 28.37
CA SER A 164 2.18 -1.76 29.84
C SER A 164 0.75 -1.55 30.30
N GLU A 165 -0.17 -1.17 29.38
CA GLU A 165 -1.56 -0.83 29.69
C GLU A 165 -2.51 -2.03 29.45
N GLY A 166 -1.95 -3.26 29.35
CA GLY A 166 -2.70 -4.50 29.27
C GLY A 166 -3.02 -4.97 27.86
N VAL A 167 -2.65 -4.24 26.81
CA VAL A 167 -2.82 -4.71 25.44
C VAL A 167 -1.89 -5.89 25.17
N LEU A 168 -2.48 -6.97 24.69
CA LEU A 168 -1.78 -8.13 24.15
C LEU A 168 -2.49 -8.60 22.89
N SER A 169 -1.77 -8.67 21.79
CA SER A 169 -2.27 -9.20 20.52
C SER A 169 -1.20 -10.06 19.87
N THR A 170 -1.55 -11.30 19.55
CA THR A 170 -0.72 -12.20 18.77
C THR A 170 -1.49 -12.68 17.56
N GLY A 171 -0.79 -13.24 16.60
CA GLY A 171 -1.43 -13.84 15.44
C GLY A 171 -0.46 -14.18 14.33
N MET A 172 -0.95 -14.98 13.41
CA MET A 172 -0.21 -15.40 12.23
C MET A 172 -0.86 -14.83 10.96
N THR A 173 -0.03 -14.59 9.97
CA THR A 173 -0.46 -14.22 8.62
C THR A 173 0.34 -15.00 7.60
N THR A 174 -0.28 -15.26 6.45
CA THR A 174 0.39 -15.82 5.27
C THR A 174 0.33 -14.84 4.12
N SER A 175 1.21 -15.03 3.15
CA SER A 175 1.19 -14.29 1.89
C SER A 175 1.67 -15.18 0.75
N HIS A 176 0.98 -15.13 -0.37
CA HIS A 176 1.41 -15.66 -1.65
C HIS A 176 1.42 -14.50 -2.62
N GLY A 177 2.54 -14.23 -3.26
CA GLY A 177 2.75 -13.08 -4.12
C GLY A 177 3.38 -13.45 -5.45
N LEU A 178 2.96 -12.76 -6.51
CA LEU A 178 3.51 -12.81 -7.85
C LEU A 178 3.78 -11.37 -8.31
N GLY A 179 4.91 -11.16 -8.94
CA GLY A 179 5.19 -9.95 -9.71
C GLY A 179 5.99 -10.33 -10.95
N ILE A 180 5.54 -9.94 -12.13
CA ILE A 180 6.23 -10.21 -13.38
C ILE A 180 6.32 -8.97 -14.26
N GLN A 181 7.49 -8.74 -14.82
CA GLN A 181 7.70 -7.81 -15.91
C GLN A 181 7.88 -8.58 -17.20
N VAL A 182 6.94 -8.40 -18.11
CA VAL A 182 7.00 -8.98 -19.47
C VAL A 182 7.49 -7.93 -20.44
N SER A 183 8.43 -8.31 -21.30
CA SER A 183 8.93 -7.45 -22.37
C SER A 183 8.84 -8.14 -23.72
N LEU A 184 8.58 -7.35 -24.77
CA LEU A 184 8.63 -7.77 -26.15
C LEU A 184 9.66 -6.91 -26.91
N ASP A 185 10.50 -7.55 -27.69
CA ASP A 185 11.40 -6.88 -28.64
C ASP A 185 10.85 -7.03 -30.06
N VAL A 186 10.59 -5.91 -30.69
CA VAL A 186 10.16 -5.86 -32.09
C VAL A 186 11.13 -4.96 -32.86
N ASN A 187 12.01 -5.60 -33.62
CA ASN A 187 13.01 -4.90 -34.46
C ASN A 187 13.93 -3.93 -33.67
N GLY A 188 14.25 -4.25 -32.40
CA GLY A 188 15.06 -3.43 -31.52
C GLY A 188 14.27 -2.37 -30.76
N GLU A 189 12.96 -2.31 -30.88
CA GLU A 189 12.08 -1.52 -30.00
C GLU A 189 11.52 -2.42 -28.91
N LEU A 190 11.88 -2.08 -27.66
CA LEU A 190 11.49 -2.82 -26.47
C LEU A 190 10.25 -2.18 -25.84
N THR A 191 9.20 -2.98 -25.72
CA THR A 191 8.03 -2.61 -24.88
C THR A 191 7.99 -3.48 -23.63
N SER A 192 7.42 -2.99 -22.54
CA SER A 192 7.33 -3.76 -21.32
C SER A 192 6.11 -3.39 -20.50
N SER A 193 5.62 -4.36 -19.73
CA SER A 193 4.55 -4.18 -18.76
C SER A 193 4.85 -4.97 -17.48
N TYR A 194 4.48 -4.41 -16.34
CA TYR A 194 4.55 -5.08 -15.05
C TYR A 194 3.14 -5.37 -14.55
N GLN A 195 2.96 -6.60 -14.04
CA GLN A 195 1.74 -7.00 -13.34
C GLN A 195 2.09 -7.76 -12.06
N GLY A 196 1.25 -7.60 -11.04
CA GLY A 196 1.44 -8.29 -9.77
C GLY A 196 0.13 -8.60 -9.07
N ALA A 197 0.15 -9.65 -8.26
CA ALA A 197 -0.94 -10.06 -7.41
C ALA A 197 -0.39 -10.54 -6.06
N SER A 198 -1.19 -10.41 -5.01
CA SER A 198 -0.87 -10.97 -3.71
C SER A 198 -2.13 -11.43 -2.99
N SER A 199 -2.03 -12.47 -2.17
CA SER A 199 -3.16 -13.03 -1.41
C SER A 199 -2.70 -13.57 -0.07
N ARG A 200 -3.61 -13.67 0.88
CA ARG A 200 -3.40 -14.41 2.14
C ARG A 200 -3.50 -15.92 1.96
N SER A 201 -4.11 -16.36 0.86
CA SER A 201 -4.24 -17.75 0.44
C SER A 201 -3.56 -17.97 -0.91
N LYS A 202 -3.68 -19.18 -1.47
CA LYS A 202 -3.13 -19.49 -2.78
C LYS A 202 -3.69 -18.52 -3.84
N LEU A 203 -2.79 -17.92 -4.64
CA LEU A 203 -3.17 -17.02 -5.74
C LEU A 203 -4.07 -17.73 -6.73
N GLN A 204 -5.15 -17.06 -7.11
CA GLN A 204 -6.08 -17.50 -8.16
C GLN A 204 -5.91 -16.68 -9.44
N ASP A 205 -5.38 -15.46 -9.34
CA ASP A 205 -5.35 -14.46 -10.41
C ASP A 205 -4.08 -14.55 -11.28
N VAL A 206 -3.30 -15.65 -11.15
CA VAL A 206 -2.03 -15.84 -11.91
C VAL A 206 -2.27 -15.78 -13.43
N PRO A 207 -3.27 -16.50 -14.03
CA PRO A 207 -3.52 -16.43 -15.46
C PRO A 207 -3.83 -15.00 -15.93
N GLU A 208 -4.67 -14.29 -15.20
CA GLU A 208 -5.07 -12.93 -15.52
C GLU A 208 -3.88 -11.95 -15.44
N CYS A 209 -3.00 -12.08 -14.44
CA CYS A 209 -1.78 -11.29 -14.37
C CYS A 209 -0.87 -11.52 -15.58
N VAL A 210 -0.74 -12.77 -16.03
CA VAL A 210 0.06 -13.13 -17.21
C VAL A 210 -0.55 -12.54 -18.48
N GLU A 211 -1.85 -12.74 -18.69
CA GLU A 211 -2.58 -12.20 -19.85
C GLU A 211 -2.47 -10.69 -19.94
N ARG A 212 -2.66 -9.98 -18.83
CA ARG A 212 -2.54 -8.51 -18.77
C ARG A 212 -1.11 -8.03 -19.03
N ALA A 213 -0.09 -8.70 -18.46
CA ALA A 213 1.29 -8.34 -18.69
C ALA A 213 1.67 -8.44 -20.17
N VAL A 214 1.29 -9.54 -20.82
CA VAL A 214 1.53 -9.75 -22.26
C VAL A 214 0.71 -8.75 -23.09
N HIS A 215 -0.58 -8.58 -22.79
CA HIS A 215 -1.47 -7.65 -23.50
C HIS A 215 -0.90 -6.22 -23.52
N TRP A 216 -0.51 -5.66 -22.36
CA TRP A 216 0.02 -4.30 -22.29
C TRP A 216 1.37 -4.15 -22.98
N ALA A 217 2.21 -5.18 -22.97
CA ALA A 217 3.43 -5.18 -23.76
C ALA A 217 3.17 -5.23 -25.28
N GLN A 218 2.11 -5.93 -25.70
CA GLN A 218 1.70 -6.00 -27.12
C GLN A 218 1.08 -4.70 -27.64
N VAL A 219 0.12 -4.12 -26.92
CA VAL A 219 -0.62 -2.93 -27.39
C VAL A 219 0.22 -1.67 -27.41
N THR A 220 1.37 -1.66 -26.74
CA THR A 220 2.31 -0.54 -26.76
C THR A 220 3.38 -0.63 -27.86
N GLN A 221 3.34 -1.66 -28.70
CA GLN A 221 4.23 -1.80 -29.86
C GLN A 221 3.85 -0.84 -31.00
N ASN A 222 4.82 -0.56 -31.89
CA ASN A 222 4.63 0.24 -33.10
C ASN A 222 3.96 1.60 -32.80
N PRO A 223 4.61 2.45 -32.02
CA PRO A 223 4.01 3.72 -31.61
C PRO A 223 3.71 4.63 -32.79
N LEU A 224 2.60 5.34 -32.70
CA LEU A 224 2.20 6.34 -33.66
C LEU A 224 3.22 7.48 -33.72
N GLN A 225 3.43 8.02 -34.92
CA GLN A 225 4.11 9.30 -35.08
C GLN A 225 3.09 10.42 -34.82
N VAL A 226 3.26 11.15 -33.75
CA VAL A 226 2.39 12.28 -33.36
C VAL A 226 3.20 13.55 -33.22
N GLU A 227 2.53 14.69 -33.38
CA GLU A 227 3.16 15.99 -33.09
C GLU A 227 3.39 16.11 -31.58
N SER A 228 4.57 16.63 -31.21
CA SER A 228 4.95 16.88 -29.81
C SER A 228 4.33 18.18 -29.30
N GLU A 229 3.00 18.25 -29.26
CA GLU A 229 2.27 19.36 -28.70
C GLU A 229 1.52 18.94 -27.45
N ALA A 230 1.71 19.69 -26.36
CA ALA A 230 1.05 19.42 -25.08
C ALA A 230 -0.43 19.80 -25.17
N VAL A 231 -1.30 18.87 -24.82
CA VAL A 231 -2.75 19.02 -24.90
C VAL A 231 -3.41 18.69 -23.55
N ASP A 232 -4.43 19.48 -23.19
CA ASP A 232 -5.31 19.11 -22.09
C ASP A 232 -6.35 18.14 -22.63
N ALA A 233 -6.42 16.94 -22.05
CA ALA A 233 -7.24 15.86 -22.57
C ALA A 233 -7.79 14.97 -21.46
N PRO A 234 -8.93 14.29 -21.69
CA PRO A 234 -9.36 13.19 -20.85
C PRO A 234 -8.32 12.08 -20.80
N VAL A 235 -8.12 11.52 -19.59
CA VAL A 235 -7.20 10.41 -19.39
C VAL A 235 -7.90 9.29 -18.60
N LEU A 236 -7.94 8.13 -19.21
CA LEU A 236 -8.33 6.88 -18.55
C LEU A 236 -7.06 6.23 -17.98
N MET A 237 -6.93 6.22 -16.68
CA MET A 237 -5.84 5.52 -16.01
C MET A 237 -6.33 4.15 -15.56
N THR A 238 -5.61 3.09 -15.96
CA THR A 238 -5.86 1.78 -15.35
C THR A 238 -5.53 1.82 -13.87
N SER A 239 -6.01 0.85 -13.10
CA SER A 239 -5.70 0.78 -11.67
C SER A 239 -4.18 0.76 -11.40
N GLU A 240 -3.40 0.12 -12.28
CA GLU A 240 -1.94 0.09 -12.20
C GLU A 240 -1.29 1.46 -12.50
N GLY A 241 -1.82 2.19 -13.49
CA GLY A 241 -1.35 3.52 -13.82
C GLY A 241 -1.74 4.57 -12.78
N PHE A 242 -2.92 4.42 -12.19
CA PHE A 242 -3.48 5.34 -11.20
C PHE A 242 -2.87 5.16 -9.81
N SER A 243 -2.69 3.92 -9.37
CA SER A 243 -2.24 3.55 -8.03
C SER A 243 -0.97 4.29 -7.56
N PRO A 244 0.12 4.42 -8.34
CA PRO A 244 1.31 5.11 -7.87
C PRO A 244 1.07 6.59 -7.54
N LEU A 245 0.33 7.31 -8.39
CA LEU A 245 -0.01 8.72 -8.16
C LEU A 245 -0.98 8.87 -6.99
N PHE A 246 -2.03 8.08 -6.98
CA PHE A 246 -3.03 8.08 -5.92
C PHE A 246 -2.39 7.83 -4.55
N SER A 247 -1.55 6.80 -4.45
CA SER A 247 -0.84 6.42 -3.23
C SER A 247 0.08 7.53 -2.68
N MET A 248 0.74 8.28 -3.55
CA MET A 248 1.65 9.35 -3.12
C MET A 248 0.92 10.62 -2.70
N VAL A 249 -0.31 10.85 -3.20
CA VAL A 249 -1.02 12.12 -3.05
C VAL A 249 -2.17 12.01 -2.04
N VAL A 250 -3.08 11.03 -2.22
CA VAL A 250 -4.37 11.02 -1.50
C VAL A 250 -4.25 10.46 -0.07
N PRO A 251 -3.70 9.27 0.21
CA PRO A 251 -3.57 8.77 1.57
C PRO A 251 -2.82 9.71 2.52
N PRO A 252 -1.68 10.32 2.14
CA PRO A 252 -1.02 11.29 3.01
C PRO A 252 -1.86 12.52 3.32
N ALA A 253 -2.70 12.97 2.38
CA ALA A 253 -3.55 14.14 2.57
C ALA A 253 -4.67 13.92 3.61
N MET A 254 -5.03 12.67 3.89
CA MET A 254 -6.06 12.29 4.86
C MET A 254 -5.52 12.11 6.28
N THR A 255 -4.21 12.23 6.52
CA THR A 255 -3.66 12.16 7.88
C THR A 255 -3.96 13.44 8.65
N GLY A 256 -4.45 13.30 9.87
CA GLY A 256 -4.86 14.42 10.70
C GLY A 256 -3.69 15.36 11.01
N GLU A 257 -2.48 14.82 11.24
CA GLU A 257 -1.27 15.62 11.43
C GLU A 257 -1.07 16.62 10.29
N LYS A 258 -1.04 16.14 9.04
CA LYS A 258 -0.81 17.01 7.86
C LYS A 258 -1.93 18.02 7.66
N MET A 259 -3.18 17.60 7.90
CA MET A 259 -4.33 18.50 7.78
C MET A 259 -4.27 19.65 8.78
N VAL A 260 -3.99 19.38 10.06
CA VAL A 260 -3.92 20.43 11.12
C VAL A 260 -2.70 21.32 10.94
N ARG A 261 -1.61 20.79 10.39
CA ARG A 261 -0.38 21.55 10.08
C ARG A 261 -0.47 22.35 8.78
N LYS A 262 -1.58 22.25 8.06
CA LYS A 262 -1.79 22.87 6.74
C LYS A 262 -0.80 22.36 5.67
N GLU A 263 -0.43 21.10 5.78
CA GLU A 263 0.46 20.38 4.86
C GLU A 263 -0.33 19.42 3.94
N SER A 264 -1.65 19.57 3.89
CA SER A 264 -2.57 18.83 3.02
C SER A 264 -3.39 19.78 2.18
N PHE A 265 -3.64 19.44 0.91
CA PHE A 265 -4.56 20.18 0.06
C PHE A 265 -6.03 20.10 0.54
N TRP A 266 -6.33 19.21 1.50
CA TRP A 266 -7.62 19.11 2.18
C TRP A 266 -7.64 19.76 3.58
N SER A 267 -6.59 20.50 3.92
CA SER A 267 -6.57 21.28 5.16
C SER A 267 -7.80 22.19 5.25
N GLU A 268 -8.40 22.26 6.43
CA GLU A 268 -9.63 23.06 6.68
C GLU A 268 -10.87 22.62 5.86
N SER A 269 -10.84 21.39 5.29
CA SER A 269 -11.92 20.86 4.44
C SER A 269 -12.78 19.80 5.10
N LEU A 270 -12.62 19.57 6.41
CA LEU A 270 -13.51 18.68 7.13
C LEU A 270 -14.97 19.16 6.95
N ASP A 271 -15.86 18.23 6.68
CA ASP A 271 -17.27 18.46 6.35
C ASP A 271 -17.54 19.23 5.04
N LYS A 272 -16.52 19.42 4.18
CA LYS A 272 -16.67 20.06 2.87
C LYS A 272 -16.50 19.08 1.72
N GLN A 273 -17.02 19.46 0.57
CA GLN A 273 -16.78 18.74 -0.70
C GLN A 273 -15.30 18.84 -1.08
N VAL A 274 -14.65 17.69 -1.33
CA VAL A 274 -13.22 17.61 -1.66
C VAL A 274 -12.93 16.84 -2.95
N ILE A 275 -13.82 15.93 -3.34
CA ILE A 275 -13.80 15.21 -4.62
C ILE A 275 -15.20 15.20 -5.22
N ASN A 276 -15.37 14.63 -6.41
CA ASN A 276 -16.67 14.48 -7.06
C ASN A 276 -17.69 13.83 -6.12
N SER A 277 -18.93 14.37 -6.10
CA SER A 277 -20.00 13.91 -5.21
C SER A 277 -20.45 12.46 -5.44
N ALA A 278 -20.13 11.89 -6.58
CA ALA A 278 -20.38 10.46 -6.81
C ALA A 278 -19.35 9.55 -6.15
N LEU A 279 -18.19 10.07 -5.71
CA LEU A 279 -17.07 9.29 -5.22
C LEU A 279 -17.04 9.21 -3.69
N SER A 280 -16.61 8.07 -3.18
CA SER A 280 -16.34 7.85 -1.75
C SER A 280 -15.02 7.14 -1.53
N LEU A 281 -14.37 7.42 -0.40
CA LEU A 281 -13.15 6.77 0.08
C LEU A 281 -13.40 6.14 1.45
N HIS A 282 -13.20 4.83 1.55
CA HIS A 282 -13.39 4.07 2.78
C HIS A 282 -12.11 3.33 3.15
N ASP A 283 -11.68 3.41 4.41
CA ASP A 283 -10.60 2.58 4.94
C ASP A 283 -11.21 1.44 5.78
N ASN A 284 -11.05 0.20 5.32
CA ASN A 284 -11.60 -0.98 5.97
C ASN A 284 -10.53 -1.82 6.67
N GLY A 285 -10.12 -1.41 7.86
CA GLY A 285 -9.15 -2.16 8.67
C GLY A 285 -9.62 -3.55 9.11
N LEU A 286 -10.90 -3.88 8.90
CA LEU A 286 -11.53 -5.15 9.29
C LEU A 286 -11.83 -6.07 8.10
N LEU A 287 -11.28 -5.78 6.92
CA LEU A 287 -11.51 -6.59 5.72
C LEU A 287 -11.00 -8.03 5.93
N GLU A 288 -11.89 -8.99 5.77
CA GLU A 288 -11.51 -10.41 5.83
C GLU A 288 -10.53 -10.75 4.70
N GLY A 289 -9.42 -11.43 5.03
CA GLY A 289 -8.37 -11.74 4.06
C GLY A 289 -7.58 -10.54 3.53
N GLY A 290 -7.83 -9.33 4.01
CA GLY A 290 -7.07 -8.14 3.63
C GLY A 290 -5.59 -8.25 3.99
N MET A 291 -4.72 -7.74 3.10
CA MET A 291 -3.26 -7.84 3.28
C MET A 291 -2.77 -6.99 4.45
N SER A 292 -3.47 -5.90 4.76
CA SER A 292 -3.11 -4.97 5.83
C SER A 292 -4.14 -4.90 6.96
N SER A 293 -5.23 -5.67 6.86
CA SER A 293 -6.28 -5.72 7.88
C SER A 293 -5.85 -6.45 9.15
N GLY A 294 -6.55 -6.20 10.24
CA GLY A 294 -6.30 -6.86 11.52
C GLY A 294 -7.23 -6.37 12.61
N SER A 295 -7.25 -7.04 13.76
CA SER A 295 -8.08 -6.65 14.89
C SER A 295 -7.66 -5.32 15.52
N ARG A 296 -6.34 -5.04 15.51
CA ARG A 296 -5.73 -3.86 16.11
C ARG A 296 -4.70 -3.24 15.17
N ASP A 297 -4.47 -1.96 15.35
CA ASP A 297 -3.36 -1.24 14.72
C ASP A 297 -2.03 -1.50 15.43
N ALA A 298 -0.95 -0.88 14.95
CA ALA A 298 0.39 -1.07 15.49
C ALA A 298 0.63 -0.41 16.86
N GLU A 299 -0.33 0.32 17.40
CA GLU A 299 -0.32 0.86 18.75
C GLU A 299 -1.28 0.12 19.69
N GLY A 300 -2.03 -0.88 19.18
CA GLY A 300 -2.96 -1.69 19.95
C GLY A 300 -4.40 -1.16 19.95
N VAL A 301 -4.68 -0.08 19.25
CA VAL A 301 -6.04 0.46 19.11
C VAL A 301 -6.85 -0.43 18.17
N PRO A 302 -8.13 -0.75 18.51
CA PRO A 302 -8.99 -1.53 17.62
C PRO A 302 -9.14 -0.86 16.24
N ARG A 303 -8.93 -1.63 15.17
CA ARG A 303 -9.19 -1.17 13.80
C ARG A 303 -10.69 -1.06 13.53
N GLN A 304 -11.03 -0.28 12.53
CA GLN A 304 -12.40 0.03 12.17
C GLN A 304 -12.58 0.02 10.65
N HIS A 305 -13.83 -0.10 10.22
CA HIS A 305 -14.26 0.34 8.89
C HIS A 305 -14.71 1.80 9.01
N ARG A 306 -14.09 2.69 8.24
CA ARG A 306 -14.27 4.12 8.35
C ARG A 306 -14.48 4.77 6.99
N ALA A 307 -15.54 5.56 6.85
CA ALA A 307 -15.67 6.50 5.75
C ALA A 307 -14.70 7.68 6.00
N LEU A 308 -13.80 7.92 5.04
CA LEU A 308 -12.92 9.08 5.03
C LEU A 308 -13.52 10.20 4.20
N VAL A 309 -14.03 9.85 3.03
CA VAL A 309 -14.83 10.73 2.18
C VAL A 309 -16.10 9.98 1.82
N GLU A 310 -17.26 10.59 2.03
CA GLU A 310 -18.58 10.05 1.70
C GLU A 310 -19.28 11.00 0.74
N ASP A 311 -19.70 10.50 -0.42
CA ASP A 311 -20.37 11.29 -1.46
C ASP A 311 -19.59 12.60 -1.77
N GLY A 312 -18.27 12.47 -1.92
CA GLY A 312 -17.33 13.56 -2.16
C GLY A 312 -16.99 14.43 -0.97
N ARG A 313 -17.63 14.26 0.19
CA ARG A 313 -17.47 15.08 1.39
C ARG A 313 -16.48 14.45 2.36
N LEU A 314 -15.48 15.20 2.80
CA LEU A 314 -14.50 14.75 3.78
C LEU A 314 -15.14 14.61 5.16
N CYS A 315 -15.23 13.36 5.67
CA CYS A 315 -15.94 13.03 6.91
C CYS A 315 -14.98 12.75 8.08
N SER A 316 -13.76 12.32 7.79
CA SER A 316 -12.83 11.86 8.84
C SER A 316 -11.38 12.03 8.41
N MET A 317 -10.51 12.02 9.42
CA MET A 317 -9.05 12.01 9.29
C MET A 317 -8.50 10.76 9.96
N LEU A 318 -7.32 10.34 9.52
CA LEU A 318 -6.59 9.23 10.13
C LEU A 318 -5.63 9.75 11.21
N TRP A 319 -5.61 9.07 12.36
CA TRP A 319 -4.78 9.41 13.49
C TRP A 319 -4.11 8.17 14.10
N SER A 320 -2.83 8.26 14.41
CA SER A 320 -2.19 7.44 15.43
C SER A 320 -2.41 8.09 16.82
N THR A 321 -2.19 7.34 17.88
CA THR A 321 -2.26 7.85 19.25
C THR A 321 -1.27 8.99 19.48
N ARG A 322 -0.05 8.79 18.98
CA ARG A 322 1.04 9.77 19.12
C ARG A 322 0.73 11.07 18.37
N ASP A 323 0.36 10.96 17.09
CA ASP A 323 0.13 12.15 16.26
C ASP A 323 -1.06 12.96 16.79
N ALA A 324 -2.12 12.28 17.24
CA ALA A 324 -3.26 12.92 17.89
C ALA A 324 -2.84 13.71 19.14
N ALA A 325 -2.13 13.05 20.05
CA ALA A 325 -1.65 13.68 21.27
C ALA A 325 -0.71 14.88 20.99
N GLN A 326 0.18 14.74 20.01
CA GLN A 326 1.11 15.82 19.65
C GLN A 326 0.39 17.06 19.14
N GLN A 327 -0.59 16.92 18.26
CA GLN A 327 -1.30 18.07 17.71
C GLN A 327 -2.20 18.76 18.75
N VAL A 328 -2.73 18.01 19.72
CA VAL A 328 -3.45 18.56 20.87
C VAL A 328 -2.48 19.30 21.81
N ALA A 329 -1.33 18.70 22.16
CA ALA A 329 -0.32 19.30 23.00
C ALA A 329 0.28 20.60 22.41
N GLU A 330 0.40 20.67 21.09
CA GLU A 330 0.83 21.88 20.35
C GLU A 330 -0.28 22.94 20.22
N GLY A 331 -1.49 22.66 20.71
CA GLY A 331 -2.64 23.58 20.64
C GLY A 331 -3.19 23.82 19.24
N ARG A 332 -2.90 22.91 18.31
CA ARG A 332 -3.36 23.02 16.91
C ARG A 332 -4.81 22.54 16.72
N ILE A 333 -5.26 21.65 17.59
CA ILE A 333 -6.62 21.13 17.65
C ILE A 333 -6.99 20.92 19.13
N GLU A 334 -8.25 21.13 19.47
CA GLU A 334 -8.73 21.01 20.85
C GLU A 334 -8.74 19.55 21.33
N THR A 335 -9.18 18.64 20.48
CA THR A 335 -9.26 17.20 20.78
C THR A 335 -8.94 16.37 19.55
N ALA A 336 -8.20 15.30 19.76
CA ALA A 336 -8.00 14.24 18.77
C ALA A 336 -7.75 12.92 19.50
N ALA A 337 -8.13 11.81 18.86
CA ALA A 337 -7.88 10.46 19.35
C ALA A 337 -7.48 9.55 18.19
N SER A 338 -6.76 8.48 18.50
CA SER A 338 -6.42 7.46 17.51
C SER A 338 -7.65 6.90 16.83
N THR A 339 -7.54 6.70 15.54
CA THR A 339 -8.59 6.09 14.69
C THR A 339 -8.35 4.61 14.43
N GLY A 340 -7.38 3.99 15.12
CA GLY A 340 -6.95 2.62 14.83
C GLY A 340 -6.18 2.52 13.51
N SER A 341 -5.47 3.57 13.17
CA SER A 341 -4.80 3.75 11.86
C SER A 341 -3.27 3.84 11.98
N ALA A 342 -2.70 3.38 13.08
CA ALA A 342 -1.26 3.25 13.22
C ALA A 342 -0.76 2.06 12.40
N SER A 343 0.19 2.31 11.51
CA SER A 343 0.86 1.30 10.67
C SER A 343 2.29 1.09 11.15
N SER A 344 2.75 -0.15 11.17
CA SER A 344 4.13 -0.49 11.50
C SER A 344 4.94 -0.71 10.23
N GLY A 345 6.07 -0.04 10.13
CA GLY A 345 7.11 -0.29 9.13
C GLY A 345 8.05 -1.45 9.52
N GLY A 346 7.58 -2.40 10.32
CA GLY A 346 8.40 -3.48 10.90
C GLY A 346 8.90 -3.15 12.30
N HIS A 347 9.98 -3.82 12.72
CA HIS A 347 10.56 -3.64 14.07
C HIS A 347 11.56 -2.48 14.17
N GLN A 348 11.96 -1.88 13.05
CA GLN A 348 13.06 -0.91 12.98
C GLN A 348 12.61 0.56 13.08
N ALA A 349 11.32 0.81 12.99
CA ALA A 349 10.74 2.14 13.07
C ALA A 349 9.50 2.18 13.98
N PRO A 350 9.24 3.30 14.66
CA PRO A 350 8.01 3.48 15.42
C PRO A 350 6.79 3.50 14.48
N PRO A 351 5.59 3.16 14.99
CA PRO A 351 4.36 3.28 14.23
C PRO A 351 4.11 4.69 13.69
N SER A 352 3.51 4.78 12.52
CA SER A 352 3.09 6.03 11.86
C SER A 352 1.64 5.94 11.40
N THR A 353 0.98 7.08 11.19
CA THR A 353 -0.41 7.10 10.70
C THR A 353 -0.47 6.71 9.22
N GLY A 354 -1.43 5.83 8.86
CA GLY A 354 -1.65 5.41 7.47
C GLY A 354 -2.96 4.67 7.26
N CYS A 355 -3.33 4.49 6.00
CA CYS A 355 -4.48 3.66 5.59
C CYS A 355 -4.20 2.17 5.80
N THR A 356 -5.26 1.39 5.83
CA THR A 356 -5.20 -0.08 5.96
C THR A 356 -5.58 -0.76 4.65
N GLU A 357 -6.87 -0.78 4.32
CA GLU A 357 -7.43 -1.27 3.06
C GLU A 357 -8.33 -0.16 2.52
N LEU A 358 -7.77 0.68 1.64
CA LEU A 358 -8.43 1.87 1.12
C LEU A 358 -9.19 1.54 -0.16
N PHE A 359 -10.48 1.86 -0.18
CA PHE A 359 -11.37 1.67 -1.33
C PHE A 359 -11.74 3.00 -1.95
N LEU A 360 -11.65 3.08 -3.28
CA LEU A 360 -12.28 4.13 -4.06
C LEU A 360 -13.55 3.56 -4.69
N THR A 361 -14.70 4.13 -4.38
CA THR A 361 -16.01 3.67 -4.85
C THR A 361 -16.82 4.83 -5.45
N SER A 362 -17.90 4.50 -6.16
CA SER A 362 -18.82 5.47 -6.73
C SER A 362 -20.28 5.05 -6.52
N THR A 363 -21.16 6.02 -6.38
CA THR A 363 -22.63 5.84 -6.42
C THR A 363 -23.15 5.64 -7.86
N GLU A 364 -22.36 6.04 -8.88
CA GLU A 364 -22.66 5.71 -10.27
C GLU A 364 -22.36 4.23 -10.54
N ALA A 365 -23.13 3.64 -11.46
CA ALA A 365 -22.87 2.29 -11.91
C ALA A 365 -21.47 2.21 -12.56
N PRO A 366 -20.64 1.19 -12.19
CA PRO A 366 -19.32 1.02 -12.79
C PRO A 366 -19.44 0.68 -14.26
N ARG A 367 -18.49 1.12 -15.07
CA ARG A 367 -18.51 0.97 -16.54
C ARG A 367 -17.47 -0.04 -17.01
N SER A 368 -17.78 -0.76 -18.10
CA SER A 368 -16.76 -1.53 -18.79
C SER A 368 -15.71 -0.62 -19.44
N MET A 369 -14.54 -1.17 -19.79
CA MET A 369 -13.49 -0.44 -20.51
C MET A 369 -14.05 0.21 -21.79
N ASP A 370 -14.80 -0.53 -22.61
CA ASP A 370 -15.41 0.00 -23.84
C ASP A 370 -16.38 1.15 -23.55
N ALA A 371 -17.16 1.07 -22.48
CA ALA A 371 -18.08 2.14 -22.10
C ALA A 371 -17.35 3.39 -21.57
N LEU A 372 -16.19 3.21 -20.91
CA LEU A 372 -15.32 4.33 -20.51
C LEU A 372 -14.70 4.99 -21.74
N LEU A 373 -14.18 4.23 -22.70
CA LEU A 373 -13.62 4.71 -23.95
C LEU A 373 -14.66 5.46 -24.79
N ALA A 374 -15.85 4.88 -24.96
CA ALA A 374 -16.95 5.54 -25.68
C ALA A 374 -17.39 6.85 -24.99
N HIS A 375 -17.38 6.91 -23.66
CA HIS A 375 -17.70 8.12 -22.90
C HIS A 375 -16.60 9.18 -23.01
N MET A 376 -15.34 8.77 -23.02
CA MET A 376 -14.18 9.64 -23.19
C MET A 376 -14.18 10.35 -24.55
N GLY A 377 -14.56 9.63 -25.63
CA GLY A 377 -14.43 10.13 -26.99
C GLY A 377 -12.98 10.20 -27.43
N ASP A 378 -12.36 11.37 -27.35
CA ASP A 378 -10.94 11.59 -27.65
C ASP A 378 -10.14 11.75 -26.37
N GLY A 379 -8.97 11.09 -26.28
CA GLY A 379 -8.13 11.15 -25.09
C GLY A 379 -7.02 10.12 -25.08
N TYR A 380 -6.63 9.70 -23.89
CA TYR A 380 -5.52 8.75 -23.70
C TYR A 380 -5.85 7.70 -22.63
N VAL A 381 -5.34 6.48 -22.83
CA VAL A 381 -5.30 5.44 -21.80
C VAL A 381 -3.87 5.32 -21.27
N VAL A 382 -3.69 5.35 -19.95
CA VAL A 382 -2.38 5.25 -19.29
C VAL A 382 -2.38 4.05 -18.35
N ASN A 383 -1.48 3.09 -18.58
CA ASN A 383 -1.37 1.88 -17.77
C ASN A 383 -0.23 1.91 -16.74
N SER A 384 0.79 2.71 -16.95
CA SER A 384 1.87 2.85 -15.97
C SER A 384 2.43 4.27 -15.98
N VAL A 385 2.97 4.68 -14.85
CA VAL A 385 3.66 5.97 -14.71
C VAL A 385 5.00 5.81 -14.01
N MET A 386 5.98 6.61 -14.40
CA MET A 386 7.29 6.71 -13.76
C MET A 386 7.45 8.07 -13.10
N GLY A 387 8.05 8.09 -11.91
CA GLY A 387 8.30 9.33 -11.19
C GLY A 387 7.19 9.78 -10.25
N ALA A 388 6.18 8.94 -9.96
CA ALA A 388 5.08 9.27 -9.05
C ALA A 388 5.55 9.76 -7.66
N HIS A 389 6.71 9.32 -7.19
CA HIS A 389 7.33 9.75 -5.93
C HIS A 389 7.72 11.24 -5.91
N THR A 390 7.71 11.92 -7.05
CA THR A 390 7.96 13.36 -7.15
C THR A 390 6.68 14.20 -7.04
N ALA A 391 5.51 13.55 -6.97
CA ALA A 391 4.24 14.25 -6.77
C ALA A 391 4.23 14.99 -5.43
N ASN A 392 3.58 16.13 -5.38
CA ASN A 392 3.50 16.95 -4.18
C ASN A 392 2.25 16.58 -3.34
N PRO A 393 2.41 15.89 -2.20
CA PRO A 393 1.27 15.47 -1.38
C PRO A 393 0.57 16.65 -0.66
N SER A 394 1.18 17.84 -0.64
CA SER A 394 0.58 19.02 0.01
C SER A 394 -0.30 19.83 -0.93
N SER A 395 -0.03 19.81 -2.23
CA SER A 395 -0.82 20.54 -3.23
C SER A 395 -1.63 19.64 -4.16
N GLY A 396 -1.25 18.37 -4.30
CA GLY A 396 -1.81 17.44 -5.26
C GLY A 396 -1.23 17.55 -6.67
N ASP A 397 -0.24 18.43 -6.89
CA ASP A 397 0.41 18.60 -8.18
C ASP A 397 1.37 17.46 -8.49
N PHE A 398 1.40 17.05 -9.75
CA PHE A 398 2.32 16.04 -10.23
C PHE A 398 2.80 16.31 -11.65
N SER A 399 3.98 15.76 -11.97
CA SER A 399 4.52 15.67 -13.33
C SER A 399 5.29 14.35 -13.43
N VAL A 400 4.80 13.44 -14.25
CA VAL A 400 5.34 12.08 -14.42
C VAL A 400 5.52 11.78 -15.89
N THR A 401 6.20 10.66 -16.17
CA THR A 401 6.40 10.16 -17.52
C THR A 401 5.72 8.79 -17.66
N THR A 402 5.24 8.48 -18.85
CA THR A 402 4.72 7.17 -19.20
C THR A 402 5.19 6.73 -20.58
N SER A 403 5.51 5.43 -20.70
CA SER A 403 5.74 4.74 -21.96
C SER A 403 4.63 3.71 -22.26
N SER A 404 3.68 3.54 -21.34
CA SER A 404 2.51 2.68 -21.51
C SER A 404 1.26 3.54 -21.65
N ILE A 405 1.15 4.18 -22.83
CA ILE A 405 0.10 5.13 -23.16
C ILE A 405 -0.48 4.85 -24.55
N LEU A 406 -1.81 4.82 -24.64
CA LEU A 406 -2.56 4.60 -25.88
C LEU A 406 -3.35 5.85 -26.22
N LYS A 407 -3.42 6.18 -27.51
CA LYS A 407 -4.24 7.27 -28.04
C LYS A 407 -5.63 6.74 -28.38
N VAL A 408 -6.64 7.53 -28.03
CA VAL A 408 -8.05 7.22 -28.31
C VAL A 408 -8.65 8.31 -29.16
N GLU A 409 -9.36 7.94 -30.22
CA GLU A 409 -10.15 8.84 -31.06
C GLU A 409 -11.55 8.24 -31.27
N ASN A 410 -12.59 9.04 -31.09
CA ASN A 410 -13.99 8.64 -31.19
C ASN A 410 -14.35 7.38 -30.35
N GLY A 411 -13.70 7.21 -29.19
CA GLY A 411 -13.90 6.07 -28.29
C GLY A 411 -13.17 4.80 -28.71
N GLU A 412 -12.30 4.83 -29.70
CA GLU A 412 -11.52 3.71 -30.18
C GLU A 412 -10.03 3.92 -29.96
N ILE A 413 -9.31 2.89 -29.48
CA ILE A 413 -7.85 2.92 -29.36
C ILE A 413 -7.27 2.84 -30.77
N ILE A 414 -6.56 3.88 -31.20
CA ILE A 414 -5.96 3.97 -32.54
C ILE A 414 -4.47 3.58 -32.57
N GLY A 415 -3.83 3.49 -31.41
CA GLY A 415 -2.44 3.04 -31.29
C GLY A 415 -1.78 3.56 -30.01
N SER A 416 -0.50 3.21 -29.85
CA SER A 416 0.31 3.63 -28.70
C SER A 416 1.11 4.90 -29.03
N LEU A 417 1.61 5.57 -27.98
CA LEU A 417 2.67 6.58 -28.11
C LEU A 417 3.98 5.99 -27.55
N LYS A 418 5.12 6.44 -28.07
CA LYS A 418 6.42 5.99 -27.61
C LYS A 418 6.66 6.38 -26.16
N GLN A 419 6.32 7.62 -25.82
CA GLN A 419 6.41 8.21 -24.50
C GLN A 419 5.56 9.45 -24.41
N ALA A 420 5.11 9.79 -23.21
CA ALA A 420 4.48 11.07 -22.94
C ALA A 420 4.79 11.56 -21.52
N GLY A 421 4.86 12.88 -21.36
CA GLY A 421 4.73 13.53 -20.07
C GLY A 421 3.25 13.63 -19.69
N LEU A 422 2.92 13.32 -18.43
CA LEU A 422 1.60 13.50 -17.85
C LEU A 422 1.71 14.40 -16.64
N SER A 423 0.98 15.52 -16.63
CA SER A 423 1.02 16.48 -15.54
C SER A 423 -0.36 17.01 -15.20
N GLY A 424 -0.52 17.49 -13.98
CA GLY A 424 -1.78 18.05 -13.51
C GLY A 424 -1.84 18.16 -11.99
N ASN A 425 -3.06 18.33 -11.50
CA ASN A 425 -3.36 18.35 -10.08
C ASN A 425 -4.42 17.28 -9.77
N LEU A 426 -4.04 16.25 -9.04
CA LEU A 426 -4.90 15.09 -8.80
C LEU A 426 -6.14 15.46 -7.96
N ALA A 427 -6.00 16.39 -7.00
CA ALA A 427 -7.14 16.84 -6.19
C ALA A 427 -8.20 17.56 -7.05
N LYS A 428 -7.78 18.36 -8.03
CA LYS A 428 -8.68 19.01 -8.96
C LYS A 428 -9.31 18.00 -9.92
N ALA A 429 -8.51 17.08 -10.47
CA ALA A 429 -9.01 16.06 -11.38
C ALA A 429 -10.08 15.17 -10.71
N LEU A 430 -9.86 14.74 -9.46
CA LEU A 430 -10.83 13.97 -8.69
C LEU A 430 -12.09 14.76 -8.30
N ASN A 431 -12.03 16.08 -8.27
CA ASN A 431 -13.20 16.93 -8.01
C ASN A 431 -13.97 17.28 -9.30
N GLY A 432 -13.40 17.01 -10.47
CA GLY A 432 -14.01 17.17 -11.78
C GLY A 432 -14.97 16.04 -12.16
N ALA A 433 -15.22 15.87 -13.44
CA ALA A 433 -15.99 14.76 -13.95
C ALA A 433 -15.11 13.48 -13.93
N VAL A 434 -15.54 12.48 -13.17
CA VAL A 434 -14.80 11.22 -12.95
C VAL A 434 -15.75 10.04 -13.11
N HIS A 435 -15.33 9.01 -13.84
CA HIS A 435 -16.08 7.76 -13.99
C HIS A 435 -15.19 6.58 -13.65
N LEU A 436 -15.76 5.60 -12.93
CA LEU A 436 -15.05 4.41 -12.46
C LEU A 436 -15.34 3.19 -13.34
N GLY A 437 -14.30 2.40 -13.54
CA GLY A 437 -14.37 1.09 -14.17
C GLY A 437 -15.00 0.03 -13.27
N ALA A 438 -15.43 -1.08 -13.88
CA ALA A 438 -16.00 -2.22 -13.16
C ALA A 438 -14.92 -3.14 -12.55
N ASP A 439 -13.71 -3.09 -13.10
CA ASP A 439 -12.62 -3.97 -12.70
C ASP A 439 -11.84 -3.30 -11.53
N VAL A 440 -12.09 -3.78 -10.32
CA VAL A 440 -11.43 -3.28 -9.11
C VAL A 440 -10.27 -4.19 -8.74
N ARG A 441 -9.06 -3.62 -8.67
CA ARG A 441 -7.85 -4.37 -8.35
C ARG A 441 -7.23 -3.90 -7.06
N ARG A 442 -6.67 -4.86 -6.32
CA ARG A 442 -5.86 -4.53 -5.16
C ARG A 442 -4.46 -4.15 -5.58
N GLN A 443 -4.05 -2.97 -5.17
CA GLN A 443 -2.73 -2.39 -5.40
C GLN A 443 -2.01 -2.18 -4.08
N GLY A 444 -0.69 -2.38 -4.05
CA GLY A 444 0.12 -1.97 -2.92
C GLY A 444 0.21 -0.44 -2.83
N SER A 445 0.37 0.08 -1.62
CA SER A 445 0.59 1.51 -1.40
C SER A 445 2.04 1.80 -1.03
N TYR A 446 2.59 2.90 -1.55
CA TYR A 446 3.91 3.40 -1.12
C TYR A 446 3.89 4.01 0.28
N SER A 447 2.74 4.49 0.74
CA SER A 447 2.62 5.18 2.03
C SER A 447 2.23 4.23 3.16
N SER A 448 1.27 3.36 2.96
CA SER A 448 0.84 2.31 3.90
C SER A 448 -0.35 1.53 3.35
N GLY A 449 -0.52 0.30 3.78
CA GLY A 449 -1.70 -0.50 3.51
C GLY A 449 -1.82 -0.98 2.07
N SER A 450 -3.04 -1.36 1.72
CA SER A 450 -3.45 -1.77 0.38
C SER A 450 -4.53 -0.82 -0.14
N MET A 451 -4.67 -0.73 -1.46
CA MET A 451 -5.69 0.07 -2.11
C MET A 451 -6.49 -0.80 -3.07
N HIS A 452 -7.80 -0.65 -3.05
CA HIS A 452 -8.72 -1.30 -3.97
C HIS A 452 -9.22 -0.25 -4.97
N LEU A 453 -8.60 -0.24 -6.12
CA LEU A 453 -8.79 0.81 -7.12
C LEU A 453 -9.37 0.23 -8.41
N PRO A 454 -10.46 0.83 -8.95
CA PRO A 454 -10.90 0.60 -10.31
C PRO A 454 -10.01 1.34 -11.31
N ASP A 455 -10.24 1.10 -12.60
CA ASP A 455 -9.81 2.02 -13.64
C ASP A 455 -10.56 3.35 -13.48
N VAL A 456 -9.87 4.47 -13.72
CA VAL A 456 -10.39 5.81 -13.44
C VAL A 456 -10.30 6.69 -14.68
N LEU A 457 -11.44 7.09 -15.22
CA LEU A 457 -11.52 8.09 -16.28
C LEU A 457 -11.64 9.49 -15.66
N LEU A 458 -10.61 10.29 -15.86
CA LEU A 458 -10.53 11.71 -15.48
C LEU A 458 -10.79 12.57 -16.73
N MET A 459 -11.91 13.26 -16.74
CA MET A 459 -12.33 14.05 -17.92
C MET A 459 -11.59 15.37 -18.04
N ASP A 460 -11.12 15.93 -16.92
CA ASP A 460 -10.52 17.26 -16.86
C ASP A 460 -9.25 17.27 -15.98
N GLY A 461 -8.45 18.31 -16.15
CA GLY A 461 -7.36 18.67 -15.24
C GLY A 461 -6.04 17.95 -15.48
N LEU A 462 -5.90 17.23 -16.60
CA LEU A 462 -4.65 16.56 -16.97
C LEU A 462 -4.13 17.07 -18.31
N ARG A 463 -2.81 17.25 -18.36
CA ARG A 463 -2.08 17.66 -19.54
C ARG A 463 -1.16 16.55 -20.01
N VAL A 464 -1.35 16.13 -21.24
CA VAL A 464 -0.53 15.11 -21.90
C VAL A 464 0.43 15.81 -22.87
N ASN A 465 1.70 15.48 -22.79
CA ASN A 465 2.75 15.99 -23.66
C ASN A 465 3.44 14.82 -24.36
N PRO A 466 3.01 14.43 -25.57
CA PRO A 466 3.65 13.39 -26.36
C PRO A 466 5.11 13.74 -26.67
N ALA A 467 6.01 12.73 -26.66
CA ALA A 467 7.44 12.88 -26.91
C ALA A 467 7.91 11.99 -28.07
#